data_e9a2d00e63eab4affb55e9f25ebfe017
#
_entry.id   e9a2d00e63eab4affb55e9f25ebfe017
#
_cell.length_a   1.000
_cell.length_b   1.000
_cell.length_c   1.000
_cell.angle_alpha   90.00
_cell.angle_beta   90.00
_cell.angle_gamma   90.00
#
_symmetry.space_group_name_H-M   'P 1'
#
loop_
_entity.id
_entity.type
_entity.pdbx_description
1 polymer ?
#
loop_
_entity_poly.entity_id
_entity_poly.type
_entity_poly.pdbx_seq_one_letter_code
_entity_poly.pdbx_strand_id
1 'polypeptide(L)'
;MGAKQLTDLSQLCIHTITTKPWSIEEAAKNYSAEGVNGITVWRDALANRDIKQTGQLLREHGLNIVSLCRGGFFPNKEKEKRKLAIADNLKAIEEAADLGTKLIVLVCGADPAQSLEDSRKQIQEAIQTILPQAKAAGVKLAIEPLHPMYADTRSAINTLAQANDMAEQINSPYVGIAVDAYHLWWDPSLEQEIKRCGENDHLFAFHICDWNSPTVDILLDRGLMGDGCIPINKIRSWVEATGFNGFYEVEIFSNKYWQQDQSQFLKKIIKAYKENS
;
A
#
# COMPACT_ATOMS: atom_id res chain seq x y z
N MET A 1 9.05 24.23 -1.49
CA MET A 1 8.73 24.29 -2.93
C MET A 1 7.81 23.11 -3.21
N GLY A 2 6.76 23.26 -4.04
CA GLY A 2 5.91 22.11 -4.43
C GLY A 2 6.68 21.16 -5.36
N ALA A 3 6.23 19.90 -5.44
CA ALA A 3 6.77 18.92 -6.38
C ALA A 3 6.60 19.42 -7.83
N LYS A 4 7.47 18.98 -8.74
CA LYS A 4 7.32 19.28 -10.17
C LYS A 4 6.11 18.54 -10.73
N GLN A 5 5.43 19.15 -11.70
CA GLN A 5 4.32 18.49 -12.39
C GLN A 5 4.79 17.19 -13.07
N LEU A 6 4.01 16.12 -12.88
CA LEU A 6 4.27 14.83 -13.53
C LEU A 6 3.89 14.92 -15.02
N THR A 7 4.85 14.63 -15.89
CA THR A 7 4.67 14.75 -17.36
C THR A 7 4.45 13.42 -18.05
N ASP A 8 4.88 12.31 -17.42
CA ASP A 8 4.77 10.96 -17.97
C ASP A 8 4.15 9.99 -16.95
N LEU A 9 4.03 8.73 -17.32
CA LEU A 9 3.43 7.68 -16.51
C LEU A 9 4.45 6.64 -16.02
N SER A 10 5.75 6.93 -16.14
CA SER A 10 6.82 5.98 -15.82
C SER A 10 6.78 5.49 -14.37
N GLN A 11 6.32 6.35 -13.45
CA GLN A 11 6.16 6.03 -12.04
C GLN A 11 4.71 5.82 -11.61
N LEU A 12 3.74 5.82 -12.54
CA LEU A 12 2.35 5.51 -12.18
C LEU A 12 2.17 4.02 -11.96
N CYS A 13 1.71 3.66 -10.78
CA CYS A 13 1.19 2.34 -10.44
C CYS A 13 -0.28 2.43 -10.04
N ILE A 14 -1.08 1.46 -10.41
CA ILE A 14 -2.49 1.40 -10.02
C ILE A 14 -2.75 0.06 -9.32
N HIS A 15 -3.36 0.12 -8.14
CA HIS A 15 -3.79 -1.06 -7.40
C HIS A 15 -5.00 -1.72 -8.09
N THR A 16 -5.03 -3.05 -8.17
CA THR A 16 -6.18 -3.78 -8.74
C THR A 16 -7.49 -3.46 -8.03
N ILE A 17 -7.44 -3.12 -6.74
CA ILE A 17 -8.63 -2.69 -5.98
C ILE A 17 -9.21 -1.36 -6.49
N THR A 18 -8.41 -0.50 -7.10
CA THR A 18 -8.86 0.78 -7.64
C THR A 18 -9.85 0.56 -8.80
N THR A 19 -9.52 -0.36 -9.70
CA THR A 19 -10.42 -0.79 -10.80
C THR A 19 -11.02 -2.16 -10.52
N LYS A 20 -11.47 -2.39 -9.30
CA LYS A 20 -11.98 -3.66 -8.78
C LYS A 20 -12.97 -4.41 -9.69
N PRO A 21 -13.85 -3.75 -10.47
CA PRO A 21 -14.73 -4.44 -11.41
C PRO A 21 -14.02 -5.17 -12.54
N TRP A 22 -12.77 -4.80 -12.87
CA TRP A 22 -11.99 -5.49 -13.88
C TRP A 22 -11.34 -6.78 -13.34
N SER A 23 -11.31 -7.81 -14.19
CA SER A 23 -10.40 -8.93 -14.01
C SER A 23 -8.93 -8.49 -14.14
N ILE A 24 -8.01 -9.33 -13.70
CA ILE A 24 -6.57 -9.03 -13.85
C ILE A 24 -6.20 -8.89 -15.34
N GLU A 25 -6.78 -9.68 -16.24
CA GLU A 25 -6.57 -9.59 -17.67
C GLU A 25 -7.05 -8.27 -18.26
N GLU A 26 -8.23 -7.80 -17.85
CA GLU A 26 -8.77 -6.52 -18.26
C GLU A 26 -7.92 -5.36 -17.71
N ALA A 27 -7.51 -5.43 -16.44
CA ALA A 27 -6.61 -4.44 -15.84
C ALA A 27 -5.27 -4.41 -16.58
N ALA A 28 -4.63 -5.56 -16.80
CA ALA A 28 -3.35 -5.65 -17.51
C ALA A 28 -3.42 -5.04 -18.92
N LYS A 29 -4.43 -5.44 -19.69
CA LYS A 29 -4.65 -4.95 -21.06
C LYS A 29 -4.86 -3.44 -21.09
N ASN A 30 -5.75 -2.92 -20.25
CA ASN A 30 -6.12 -1.51 -20.29
C ASN A 30 -5.03 -0.60 -19.70
N TYR A 31 -4.34 -1.03 -18.63
CA TYR A 31 -3.21 -0.28 -18.08
C TYR A 31 -2.08 -0.17 -19.10
N SER A 32 -1.70 -1.27 -19.71
CA SER A 32 -0.68 -1.29 -20.77
C SER A 32 -1.05 -0.41 -21.95
N ALA A 33 -2.30 -0.48 -22.42
CA ALA A 33 -2.77 0.33 -23.56
C ALA A 33 -2.73 1.85 -23.31
N GLU A 34 -2.94 2.28 -22.06
CA GLU A 34 -2.89 3.69 -21.65
C GLU A 34 -1.48 4.12 -21.17
N GLY A 35 -0.49 3.22 -21.21
CA GLY A 35 0.90 3.52 -20.85
C GLY A 35 1.16 3.57 -19.33
N VAL A 36 0.30 2.99 -18.51
CA VAL A 36 0.56 2.78 -17.07
C VAL A 36 1.66 1.75 -16.92
N ASN A 37 2.64 2.01 -16.06
CA ASN A 37 3.86 1.21 -15.97
C ASN A 37 3.92 0.26 -14.78
N GLY A 38 3.11 0.47 -13.74
CA GLY A 38 3.08 -0.35 -12.54
C GLY A 38 1.69 -0.88 -12.18
N ILE A 39 1.67 -2.03 -11.53
CA ILE A 39 0.47 -2.63 -10.96
C ILE A 39 0.78 -3.18 -9.57
N THR A 40 -0.07 -2.86 -8.60
CA THR A 40 -0.11 -3.51 -7.29
C THR A 40 -1.28 -4.48 -7.24
N VAL A 41 -0.99 -5.73 -6.94
CA VAL A 41 -2.00 -6.79 -6.98
C VAL A 41 -2.55 -7.03 -5.58
N TRP A 42 -3.88 -7.00 -5.45
CA TRP A 42 -4.56 -7.40 -4.24
C TRP A 42 -4.81 -8.91 -4.24
N ARG A 43 -4.61 -9.57 -3.10
CA ARG A 43 -4.68 -11.04 -2.96
C ARG A 43 -6.05 -11.62 -3.31
N ASP A 44 -7.13 -10.87 -3.11
CA ASP A 44 -8.47 -11.29 -3.54
C ASP A 44 -8.61 -11.42 -5.06
N ALA A 45 -7.88 -10.63 -5.82
CA ALA A 45 -7.82 -10.76 -7.28
C ALA A 45 -7.05 -12.02 -7.74
N LEU A 46 -6.28 -12.65 -6.86
CA LEU A 46 -5.57 -13.92 -7.13
C LEU A 46 -6.37 -15.17 -6.76
N ALA A 47 -7.58 -15.00 -6.20
CA ALA A 47 -8.41 -16.15 -5.79
C ALA A 47 -8.67 -17.10 -6.96
N ASN A 48 -8.40 -18.39 -6.75
CA ASN A 48 -8.58 -19.46 -7.74
C ASN A 48 -7.74 -19.32 -9.02
N ARG A 49 -6.60 -18.64 -8.95
CA ARG A 49 -5.69 -18.43 -10.09
C ARG A 49 -4.36 -19.13 -9.88
N ASP A 50 -3.70 -19.48 -10.98
CA ASP A 50 -2.27 -19.79 -10.96
C ASP A 50 -1.50 -18.49 -10.84
N ILE A 51 -0.82 -18.31 -9.70
CA ILE A 51 -0.15 -17.07 -9.35
C ILE A 51 1.07 -16.82 -10.26
N LYS A 52 1.82 -17.87 -10.61
CA LYS A 52 2.98 -17.76 -11.51
C LYS A 52 2.57 -17.36 -12.91
N GLN A 53 1.52 -17.96 -13.43
CA GLN A 53 0.95 -17.61 -14.75
C GLN A 53 0.39 -16.19 -14.72
N THR A 54 -0.25 -15.76 -13.61
CA THR A 54 -0.74 -14.40 -13.45
C THR A 54 0.43 -13.40 -13.47
N GLY A 55 1.51 -13.68 -12.77
CA GLY A 55 2.71 -12.84 -12.80
C GLY A 55 3.35 -12.76 -14.19
N GLN A 56 3.37 -13.87 -14.93
CA GLN A 56 3.85 -13.91 -16.31
C GLN A 56 2.97 -13.02 -17.23
N LEU A 57 1.66 -13.18 -17.17
CA LEU A 57 0.68 -12.38 -17.92
C LEU A 57 0.89 -10.88 -17.70
N LEU A 58 1.06 -10.44 -16.45
CA LEU A 58 1.28 -9.02 -16.14
C LEU A 58 2.58 -8.49 -16.79
N ARG A 59 3.67 -9.26 -16.71
CA ARG A 59 4.95 -8.90 -17.35
C ARG A 59 4.87 -8.91 -18.88
N GLU A 60 4.14 -9.82 -19.48
CA GLU A 60 3.90 -9.85 -20.94
C GLU A 60 3.15 -8.60 -21.44
N HIS A 61 2.34 -7.97 -20.56
CA HIS A 61 1.73 -6.66 -20.83
C HIS A 61 2.67 -5.48 -20.51
N GLY A 62 3.92 -5.72 -20.16
CA GLY A 62 4.90 -4.67 -19.86
C GLY A 62 4.74 -4.02 -18.47
N LEU A 63 3.94 -4.60 -17.57
CA LEU A 63 3.70 -4.04 -16.25
C LEU A 63 4.75 -4.50 -15.24
N ASN A 64 5.26 -3.56 -14.44
CA ASN A 64 6.03 -3.85 -13.24
C ASN A 64 5.06 -4.24 -12.12
N ILE A 65 5.24 -5.41 -11.53
CA ILE A 65 4.46 -5.85 -10.37
C ILE A 65 5.10 -5.26 -9.13
N VAL A 66 4.54 -4.14 -8.65
CA VAL A 66 5.19 -3.28 -7.63
C VAL A 66 5.09 -3.90 -6.25
N SER A 67 3.89 -4.29 -5.84
CA SER A 67 3.68 -4.92 -4.53
C SER A 67 2.50 -5.89 -4.55
N LEU A 68 2.42 -6.72 -3.50
CA LEU A 68 1.25 -7.53 -3.17
C LEU A 68 0.54 -6.91 -1.96
N CYS A 69 -0.72 -6.60 -2.09
CA CYS A 69 -1.61 -6.22 -1.00
C CYS A 69 -2.58 -7.37 -0.70
N ARG A 70 -2.81 -7.76 0.50
CA ARG A 70 -2.10 -7.31 1.70
C ARG A 70 -1.75 -8.49 2.59
N GLY A 71 -0.67 -8.35 3.34
CA GLY A 71 -0.42 -9.15 4.53
C GLY A 71 -0.93 -8.45 5.79
N GLY A 72 -0.55 -8.95 6.96
CA GLY A 72 -0.84 -8.32 8.26
C GLY A 72 -1.92 -9.02 9.06
N PHE A 73 -2.77 -8.22 9.76
CA PHE A 73 -3.84 -8.65 10.68
C PHE A 73 -3.34 -9.59 11.77
N PHE A 74 -2.18 -9.25 12.36
CA PHE A 74 -1.48 -10.09 13.34
C PHE A 74 -2.13 -10.13 14.71
N PRO A 75 -2.59 -8.99 15.30
CA PRO A 75 -3.03 -8.96 16.69
C PRO A 75 -4.32 -9.74 16.91
N ASN A 76 -4.32 -10.54 17.97
CA ASN A 76 -5.53 -11.11 18.51
C ASN A 76 -5.27 -11.56 19.97
N LYS A 77 -6.26 -11.40 20.85
CA LYS A 77 -6.19 -11.91 22.21
C LYS A 77 -6.02 -13.43 22.27
N GLU A 78 -6.63 -14.15 21.30
CA GLU A 78 -6.55 -15.59 21.18
C GLU A 78 -5.25 -16.01 20.47
N LYS A 79 -4.42 -16.80 21.16
CA LYS A 79 -3.13 -17.27 20.62
C LYS A 79 -3.27 -18.05 19.30
N GLU A 80 -4.32 -18.85 19.16
CA GLU A 80 -4.54 -19.67 17.95
C GLU A 80 -4.84 -18.79 16.73
N LYS A 81 -5.59 -17.70 16.89
CA LYS A 81 -5.83 -16.75 15.80
C LYS A 81 -4.55 -16.04 15.36
N ARG A 82 -3.64 -15.71 16.31
CA ARG A 82 -2.33 -15.16 15.97
C ARG A 82 -1.49 -16.15 15.16
N LYS A 83 -1.53 -17.46 15.49
CA LYS A 83 -0.84 -18.50 14.70
C LYS A 83 -1.40 -18.60 13.27
N LEU A 84 -2.73 -18.53 13.12
CA LEU A 84 -3.36 -18.51 11.80
C LEU A 84 -2.96 -17.28 10.97
N ALA A 85 -2.88 -16.12 11.61
CA ALA A 85 -2.39 -14.89 10.95
C ALA A 85 -0.95 -15.04 10.48
N ILE A 86 -0.07 -15.61 11.30
CA ILE A 86 1.32 -15.89 10.90
C ILE A 86 1.35 -16.86 9.69
N ALA A 87 0.58 -17.95 9.74
CA ALA A 87 0.52 -18.91 8.63
C ALA A 87 0.00 -18.27 7.33
N ASP A 88 -1.02 -17.40 7.40
CA ASP A 88 -1.50 -16.65 6.22
C ASP A 88 -0.44 -15.70 5.67
N ASN A 89 0.34 -15.06 6.53
CA ASN A 89 1.41 -14.16 6.07
C ASN A 89 2.61 -14.93 5.48
N LEU A 90 2.95 -16.11 5.99
CA LEU A 90 3.93 -16.99 5.36
C LEU A 90 3.47 -17.39 3.95
N LYS A 91 2.19 -17.72 3.78
CA LYS A 91 1.59 -17.97 2.46
C LYS A 91 1.63 -16.72 1.58
N ALA A 92 1.36 -15.52 2.11
CA ALA A 92 1.45 -14.28 1.34
C ALA A 92 2.88 -14.03 0.81
N ILE A 93 3.91 -14.42 1.56
CA ILE A 93 5.31 -14.34 1.10
C ILE A 93 5.55 -15.29 -0.09
N GLU A 94 5.01 -16.51 -0.05
CA GLU A 94 5.08 -17.45 -1.18
C GLU A 94 4.32 -16.91 -2.40
N GLU A 95 3.11 -16.38 -2.17
CA GLU A 95 2.30 -15.74 -3.22
C GLU A 95 3.03 -14.56 -3.87
N ALA A 96 3.71 -13.71 -3.10
CA ALA A 96 4.49 -12.59 -3.63
C ALA A 96 5.68 -13.08 -4.48
N ALA A 97 6.41 -14.09 -4.00
CA ALA A 97 7.53 -14.67 -4.73
C ALA A 97 7.06 -15.32 -6.04
N ASP A 98 5.97 -16.08 -6.02
CA ASP A 98 5.39 -16.75 -7.20
C ASP A 98 4.83 -15.73 -8.21
N LEU A 99 4.22 -14.65 -7.73
CA LEU A 99 3.76 -13.54 -8.57
C LEU A 99 4.94 -12.78 -9.22
N GLY A 100 6.08 -12.79 -8.57
CA GLY A 100 7.30 -12.12 -9.02
C GLY A 100 7.41 -10.67 -8.53
N THR A 101 6.72 -10.31 -7.44
CA THR A 101 6.96 -9.06 -6.72
C THR A 101 7.89 -9.24 -5.52
N LYS A 102 8.56 -8.16 -5.14
CA LYS A 102 9.52 -8.16 -4.03
C LYS A 102 9.04 -7.40 -2.80
N LEU A 103 7.77 -7.02 -2.76
CA LEU A 103 7.20 -6.21 -1.70
C LEU A 103 5.79 -6.68 -1.32
N ILE A 104 5.56 -6.80 -0.01
CA ILE A 104 4.21 -6.98 0.56
C ILE A 104 3.90 -5.78 1.45
N VAL A 105 2.73 -5.18 1.26
CA VAL A 105 2.19 -4.16 2.16
C VAL A 105 1.44 -4.84 3.30
N LEU A 106 1.73 -4.43 4.53
CA LEU A 106 1.17 -4.99 5.75
C LEU A 106 0.15 -4.03 6.38
N VAL A 107 -1.13 -4.35 6.25
CA VAL A 107 -2.19 -3.80 7.09
C VAL A 107 -2.14 -4.54 8.41
N CYS A 108 -1.46 -3.97 9.40
CA CYS A 108 -0.96 -4.71 10.54
C CYS A 108 -2.02 -5.32 11.47
N GLY A 109 -3.24 -4.77 11.50
CA GLY A 109 -4.33 -5.25 12.34
C GLY A 109 -4.39 -4.59 13.72
N ALA A 110 -5.54 -4.72 14.36
CA ALA A 110 -5.78 -4.37 15.77
C ALA A 110 -6.83 -5.33 16.34
N ASP A 111 -6.83 -5.50 17.65
CA ASP A 111 -7.87 -6.26 18.36
C ASP A 111 -8.47 -5.37 19.47
N PRO A 112 -9.75 -4.98 19.38
CA PRO A 112 -10.40 -4.11 20.36
C PRO A 112 -10.53 -4.76 21.75
N ALA A 113 -10.28 -6.07 21.88
CA ALA A 113 -10.32 -6.79 23.14
C ALA A 113 -9.01 -6.68 23.97
N GLN A 114 -8.03 -5.94 23.48
CA GLN A 114 -6.75 -5.70 24.16
C GLN A 114 -6.26 -4.25 23.91
N SER A 115 -5.18 -3.86 24.61
CA SER A 115 -4.60 -2.53 24.41
C SER A 115 -3.93 -2.38 23.03
N LEU A 116 -3.83 -1.13 22.54
CA LEU A 116 -3.04 -0.85 21.32
C LEU A 116 -1.55 -1.18 21.52
N GLU A 117 -1.06 -1.06 22.75
CA GLU A 117 0.32 -1.42 23.08
C GLU A 117 0.56 -2.92 22.94
N ASP A 118 -0.33 -3.76 23.47
CA ASP A 118 -0.25 -5.22 23.30
C ASP A 118 -0.37 -5.59 21.82
N SER A 119 -1.26 -4.91 21.08
CA SER A 119 -1.40 -5.14 19.65
C SER A 119 -0.11 -4.79 18.88
N ARG A 120 0.55 -3.65 19.18
CA ARG A 120 1.84 -3.28 18.58
C ARG A 120 2.95 -4.27 18.89
N LYS A 121 3.01 -4.76 20.13
CA LYS A 121 3.96 -5.80 20.52
C LYS A 121 3.75 -7.09 19.71
N GLN A 122 2.49 -7.53 19.58
CA GLN A 122 2.16 -8.71 18.77
C GLN A 122 2.47 -8.51 17.28
N ILE A 123 2.29 -7.31 16.73
CA ILE A 123 2.68 -6.97 15.36
C ILE A 123 4.20 -7.14 15.19
N GLN A 124 4.99 -6.55 16.08
CA GLN A 124 6.45 -6.65 16.03
C GLN A 124 6.93 -8.10 16.11
N GLU A 125 6.42 -8.88 17.09
CA GLU A 125 6.74 -10.30 17.26
C GLU A 125 6.37 -11.12 16.00
N ALA A 126 5.22 -10.84 15.38
CA ALA A 126 4.78 -11.53 14.19
C ALA A 126 5.66 -11.19 12.96
N ILE A 127 5.99 -9.91 12.74
CA ILE A 127 6.91 -9.51 11.66
C ILE A 127 8.28 -10.19 11.85
N GLN A 128 8.83 -10.20 13.07
CA GLN A 128 10.09 -10.89 13.37
C GLN A 128 9.99 -12.41 13.10
N THR A 129 8.81 -13.01 13.34
CA THR A 129 8.58 -14.44 13.10
C THR A 129 8.57 -14.79 11.62
N ILE A 130 7.97 -13.96 10.75
CA ILE A 130 7.89 -14.23 9.30
C ILE A 130 9.13 -13.73 8.53
N LEU A 131 9.92 -12.85 9.12
CA LEU A 131 11.07 -12.19 8.50
C LEU A 131 12.12 -13.17 7.90
N PRO A 132 12.47 -14.30 8.55
CA PRO A 132 13.41 -15.26 7.96
C PRO A 132 12.94 -15.81 6.61
N GLN A 133 11.64 -16.14 6.47
CA GLN A 133 11.08 -16.62 5.21
C GLN A 133 11.01 -15.49 4.17
N ALA A 134 10.64 -14.28 4.57
CA ALA A 134 10.64 -13.12 3.69
C ALA A 134 12.05 -12.85 3.10
N LYS A 135 13.09 -12.92 3.94
CA LYS A 135 14.49 -12.82 3.50
C LYS A 135 14.88 -13.92 2.53
N ALA A 136 14.54 -15.17 2.84
CA ALA A 136 14.83 -16.32 1.97
C ALA A 136 14.15 -16.22 0.60
N ALA A 137 12.94 -15.65 0.56
CA ALA A 137 12.19 -15.41 -0.67
C ALA A 137 12.60 -14.13 -1.41
N GLY A 138 13.45 -13.28 -0.82
CA GLY A 138 13.81 -11.96 -1.37
C GLY A 138 12.66 -10.96 -1.37
N VAL A 139 11.67 -11.13 -0.48
CA VAL A 139 10.47 -10.31 -0.35
C VAL A 139 10.61 -9.37 0.84
N LYS A 140 10.39 -8.08 0.62
CA LYS A 140 10.36 -7.03 1.65
C LYS A 140 8.96 -6.89 2.25
N LEU A 141 8.89 -6.42 3.49
CA LEU A 141 7.66 -6.21 4.26
C LEU A 141 7.52 -4.71 4.55
N ALA A 142 6.49 -4.06 4.02
CA ALA A 142 6.22 -2.65 4.26
C ALA A 142 5.09 -2.49 5.28
N ILE A 143 5.39 -1.96 6.46
CA ILE A 143 4.42 -1.59 7.47
C ILE A 143 3.63 -0.40 6.95
N GLU A 144 2.30 -0.50 6.88
CA GLU A 144 1.43 0.61 6.52
C GLU A 144 0.75 1.17 7.78
N PRO A 145 1.11 2.38 8.23
CA PRO A 145 0.37 3.05 9.28
C PRO A 145 -0.97 3.55 8.74
N LEU A 146 -2.06 3.21 9.43
CA LEU A 146 -3.39 3.59 9.02
C LEU A 146 -3.94 4.75 9.86
N HIS A 147 -4.81 5.57 9.26
CA HIS A 147 -5.51 6.67 9.95
C HIS A 147 -6.09 6.19 11.30
N PRO A 148 -6.05 6.99 12.38
CA PRO A 148 -6.53 6.63 13.70
C PRO A 148 -7.98 6.13 13.78
N MET A 149 -8.81 6.47 12.78
CA MET A 149 -10.18 5.93 12.69
C MET A 149 -10.24 4.40 12.57
N TYR A 150 -9.11 3.75 12.25
CA TYR A 150 -8.99 2.30 12.12
C TYR A 150 -8.26 1.63 13.30
N ALA A 151 -7.99 2.37 14.38
CA ALA A 151 -7.16 1.90 15.49
C ALA A 151 -7.77 0.71 16.25
N ASP A 152 -9.08 0.51 16.15
CA ASP A 152 -9.79 -0.59 16.81
C ASP A 152 -9.91 -1.87 15.97
N THR A 153 -9.71 -1.76 14.63
CA THR A 153 -10.05 -2.87 13.73
C THR A 153 -8.97 -3.23 12.72
N ARG A 154 -8.31 -2.23 12.12
CA ARG A 154 -7.44 -2.48 10.96
C ARG A 154 -5.95 -2.30 11.24
N SER A 155 -5.56 -1.38 12.12
CA SER A 155 -4.16 -1.20 12.49
C SER A 155 -4.00 -0.52 13.83
N ALA A 156 -3.15 -1.08 14.68
CA ALA A 156 -2.70 -0.45 15.92
C ALA A 156 -1.52 0.52 15.67
N ILE A 157 -1.02 0.61 14.44
CA ILE A 157 0.02 1.57 14.02
C ILE A 157 -0.69 2.68 13.26
N ASN A 158 -0.73 3.90 13.84
CA ASN A 158 -1.59 4.98 13.37
C ASN A 158 -0.83 6.27 13.04
N THR A 159 0.47 6.33 13.24
CA THR A 159 1.33 7.44 12.85
C THR A 159 2.58 6.92 12.16
N LEU A 160 3.18 7.75 11.31
CA LEU A 160 4.44 7.40 10.65
C LEU A 160 5.58 7.23 11.67
N ALA A 161 5.57 8.00 12.77
CA ALA A 161 6.52 7.84 13.87
C ALA A 161 6.48 6.42 14.48
N GLN A 162 5.29 5.87 14.74
CA GLN A 162 5.15 4.50 15.26
C GLN A 162 5.67 3.45 14.29
N ALA A 163 5.48 3.65 12.98
CA ALA A 163 6.00 2.73 11.97
C ALA A 163 7.53 2.83 11.88
N ASN A 164 8.11 4.03 11.92
CA ASN A 164 9.54 4.26 11.97
C ASN A 164 10.18 3.59 13.20
N ASP A 165 9.63 3.82 14.40
CA ASP A 165 10.10 3.21 15.63
C ASP A 165 10.13 1.68 15.52
N MET A 166 9.08 1.07 14.97
CA MET A 166 8.99 -0.38 14.81
C MET A 166 10.00 -0.91 13.78
N ALA A 167 10.16 -0.25 12.63
CA ALA A 167 11.11 -0.64 11.60
C ALA A 167 12.55 -0.56 12.13
N GLU A 168 12.90 0.51 12.85
CA GLU A 168 14.21 0.69 13.49
C GLU A 168 14.48 -0.38 14.57
N GLN A 169 13.48 -0.69 15.41
CA GLN A 169 13.61 -1.74 16.43
C GLN A 169 13.80 -3.13 15.82
N ILE A 170 13.13 -3.44 14.69
CA ILE A 170 13.32 -4.70 13.97
C ILE A 170 14.70 -4.73 13.29
N ASN A 171 15.20 -3.58 12.87
CA ASN A 171 16.54 -3.36 12.30
C ASN A 171 16.88 -4.35 11.18
N SER A 172 16.11 -4.34 10.11
CA SER A 172 16.30 -5.22 8.97
C SER A 172 16.06 -4.51 7.64
N PRO A 173 16.93 -4.67 6.62
CA PRO A 173 16.72 -4.06 5.30
C PRO A 173 15.54 -4.69 4.54
N TYR A 174 14.90 -5.68 5.09
CA TYR A 174 13.68 -6.32 4.56
C TYR A 174 12.40 -5.81 5.22
N VAL A 175 12.49 -4.90 6.20
CA VAL A 175 11.34 -4.27 6.85
C VAL A 175 11.43 -2.77 6.65
N GLY A 176 10.39 -2.19 6.10
CA GLY A 176 10.26 -0.75 5.85
C GLY A 176 8.80 -0.33 5.94
N ILE A 177 8.45 0.74 5.26
CA ILE A 177 7.18 1.43 5.45
C ILE A 177 6.56 1.73 4.09
N ALA A 178 5.25 1.54 3.99
CA ALA A 178 4.40 2.12 2.97
C ALA A 178 3.81 3.43 3.52
N VAL A 179 4.19 4.54 2.92
CA VAL A 179 3.63 5.86 3.25
C VAL A 179 2.38 6.05 2.40
N ASP A 180 1.20 6.02 3.02
CA ASP A 180 -0.07 6.32 2.34
C ASP A 180 -0.54 7.73 2.72
N ALA A 181 -0.64 8.61 1.72
CA ALA A 181 -1.12 9.97 1.92
C ALA A 181 -2.54 10.01 2.51
N TYR A 182 -3.42 9.05 2.12
CA TYR A 182 -4.79 8.97 2.66
C TYR A 182 -4.83 8.72 4.16
N HIS A 183 -3.87 8.00 4.69
CA HIS A 183 -3.83 7.64 6.09
C HIS A 183 -3.06 8.62 6.95
N LEU A 184 -2.18 9.44 6.37
CA LEU A 184 -1.19 10.23 7.11
C LEU A 184 -1.30 11.75 6.92
N TRP A 185 -2.13 12.26 5.99
CA TRP A 185 -2.19 13.70 5.66
C TRP A 185 -2.50 14.62 6.85
N TRP A 186 -3.15 14.11 7.86
CA TRP A 186 -3.56 14.82 9.08
C TRP A 186 -2.43 14.96 10.12
N ASP A 187 -1.36 14.15 10.01
CA ASP A 187 -0.27 14.11 11.02
C ASP A 187 0.62 15.37 10.90
N PRO A 188 0.68 16.22 11.93
CA PRO A 188 1.49 17.43 11.90
C PRO A 188 3.01 17.14 11.82
N SER A 189 3.45 15.95 12.17
CA SER A 189 4.85 15.51 12.11
C SER A 189 5.22 14.82 10.80
N LEU A 190 4.29 14.73 9.83
CA LEU A 190 4.45 13.90 8.63
C LEU A 190 5.73 14.22 7.84
N GLU A 191 6.05 15.52 7.62
CA GLU A 191 7.27 15.93 6.91
C GLU A 191 8.54 15.41 7.59
N GLN A 192 8.62 15.58 8.91
CA GLN A 192 9.77 15.16 9.69
C GLN A 192 9.91 13.62 9.67
N GLU A 193 8.80 12.91 9.80
CA GLU A 193 8.81 11.44 9.84
C GLU A 193 9.04 10.82 8.45
N ILE A 194 8.62 11.45 7.35
CA ILE A 194 9.00 11.04 5.99
C ILE A 194 10.52 11.19 5.81
N LYS A 195 11.08 12.31 6.24
CA LYS A 195 12.53 12.51 6.19
C LYS A 195 13.29 11.45 6.98
N ARG A 196 12.87 11.16 8.22
CA ARG A 196 13.44 10.09 9.07
C ARG A 196 13.34 8.72 8.38
N CYS A 197 12.19 8.40 7.77
CA CYS A 197 11.97 7.18 7.02
C CYS A 197 12.96 7.03 5.87
N GLY A 198 13.21 8.10 5.12
CA GLY A 198 14.19 8.11 4.03
C GLY A 198 15.63 8.00 4.50
N GLU A 199 16.01 8.73 5.56
CA GLU A 199 17.37 8.70 6.15
C GLU A 199 17.77 7.29 6.65
N ASN A 200 16.78 6.44 6.97
CA ASN A 200 16.98 5.07 7.40
C ASN A 200 16.77 4.02 6.28
N ASP A 201 16.59 4.44 5.02
CA ASP A 201 16.29 3.55 3.88
C ASP A 201 15.02 2.70 4.08
N HIS A 202 14.06 3.17 4.87
CA HIS A 202 12.83 2.44 5.20
C HIS A 202 11.64 2.77 4.27
N LEU A 203 11.73 3.76 3.39
CA LEU A 203 10.63 4.14 2.51
C LEU A 203 10.54 3.18 1.32
N PHE A 204 9.60 2.22 1.37
CA PHE A 204 9.46 1.16 0.37
C PHE A 204 8.33 1.38 -0.62
N ALA A 205 7.25 2.06 -0.22
CA ALA A 205 6.10 2.36 -1.07
C ALA A 205 5.51 3.73 -0.76
N PHE A 206 4.88 4.35 -1.76
CA PHE A 206 4.16 5.60 -1.58
C PHE A 206 2.80 5.52 -2.27
N HIS A 207 1.72 5.50 -1.45
CA HIS A 207 0.34 5.41 -1.92
C HIS A 207 -0.30 6.80 -1.96
N ILE A 208 -1.09 7.03 -3.01
CA ILE A 208 -1.77 8.30 -3.26
C ILE A 208 -3.23 8.09 -3.64
N CYS A 209 -4.09 8.85 -3.03
CA CYS A 209 -5.47 9.16 -3.41
C CYS A 209 -5.91 10.36 -2.59
N ASP A 210 -7.16 10.79 -2.69
CA ASP A 210 -7.62 11.94 -1.94
C ASP A 210 -8.72 11.61 -0.93
N TRP A 211 -8.90 12.51 0.03
CA TRP A 211 -9.91 12.44 1.07
C TRP A 211 -11.05 13.38 0.72
N ASN A 212 -12.19 12.81 0.30
CA ASN A 212 -13.40 13.60 0.04
C ASN A 212 -13.85 14.34 1.31
N SER A 213 -14.19 15.63 1.16
CA SER A 213 -14.64 16.46 2.28
C SER A 213 -15.97 17.14 1.97
N PRO A 214 -17.09 16.77 2.64
CA PRO A 214 -17.18 15.71 3.65
C PRO A 214 -17.07 14.31 3.06
N THR A 215 -16.47 13.37 3.81
CA THR A 215 -16.55 11.94 3.46
C THR A 215 -17.87 11.34 3.94
N VAL A 216 -18.40 10.41 3.16
CA VAL A 216 -19.65 9.68 3.49
C VAL A 216 -19.38 8.24 3.96
N ASP A 217 -18.16 7.73 3.72
CA ASP A 217 -17.72 6.41 4.19
C ASP A 217 -16.20 6.43 4.38
N ILE A 218 -15.74 6.03 5.55
CA ILE A 218 -14.31 6.07 5.92
C ILE A 218 -13.42 5.11 5.12
N LEU A 219 -13.99 4.11 4.46
CA LEU A 219 -13.24 3.15 3.65
C LEU A 219 -13.54 3.29 2.16
N LEU A 220 -14.81 3.48 1.79
CA LEU A 220 -15.31 3.28 0.43
C LEU A 220 -15.68 4.61 -0.28
N ASP A 221 -15.09 5.72 0.17
CA ASP A 221 -15.32 7.05 -0.39
C ASP A 221 -14.00 7.82 -0.63
N ARG A 222 -12.93 7.09 -1.04
CA ARG A 222 -11.69 7.76 -1.44
C ARG A 222 -11.90 8.50 -2.77
N GLY A 223 -11.26 9.69 -2.89
CA GLY A 223 -11.30 10.56 -4.08
C GLY A 223 -10.12 10.34 -5.03
N LEU A 224 -10.26 10.86 -6.25
CA LEU A 224 -9.13 11.08 -7.14
C LEU A 224 -8.23 12.18 -6.59
N MET A 225 -6.94 12.14 -6.92
CA MET A 225 -5.98 13.19 -6.57
C MET A 225 -6.48 14.56 -7.04
N GLY A 226 -6.68 15.49 -6.10
CA GLY A 226 -7.24 16.82 -6.33
C GLY A 226 -8.76 16.96 -6.10
N ASP A 227 -9.49 15.88 -5.84
CA ASP A 227 -10.93 15.94 -5.55
C ASP A 227 -11.22 16.26 -4.07
N GLY A 228 -10.21 16.19 -3.20
CA GLY A 228 -10.38 16.30 -1.75
C GLY A 228 -9.50 17.35 -1.08
N CYS A 229 -9.06 17.05 0.15
CA CYS A 229 -8.33 18.01 0.97
C CYS A 229 -6.85 17.64 1.23
N ILE A 230 -6.35 16.53 0.70
CA ILE A 230 -4.97 16.10 0.92
C ILE A 230 -4.01 16.97 0.10
N PRO A 231 -2.98 17.57 0.71
CA PRO A 231 -1.97 18.31 -0.03
C PRO A 231 -0.95 17.37 -0.70
N ILE A 232 -1.42 16.54 -1.64
CA ILE A 232 -0.66 15.43 -2.25
C ILE A 232 0.67 15.90 -2.84
N ASN A 233 0.67 16.98 -3.62
CA ASN A 233 1.88 17.57 -4.19
C ASN A 233 2.93 17.95 -3.13
N LYS A 234 2.48 18.42 -1.98
CA LYS A 234 3.37 18.77 -0.86
C LYS A 234 3.95 17.50 -0.23
N ILE A 235 3.13 16.50 0.05
CA ILE A 235 3.57 15.22 0.62
C ILE A 235 4.53 14.53 -0.35
N ARG A 236 4.21 14.48 -1.65
CA ARG A 236 5.10 13.94 -2.67
C ARG A 236 6.45 14.68 -2.69
N SER A 237 6.48 16.00 -2.55
CA SER A 237 7.75 16.74 -2.51
C SER A 237 8.64 16.31 -1.35
N TRP A 238 8.07 15.93 -0.21
CA TRP A 238 8.82 15.41 0.93
C TRP A 238 9.34 13.99 0.65
N VAL A 239 8.52 13.15 0.04
CA VAL A 239 8.91 11.79 -0.39
C VAL A 239 10.05 11.85 -1.42
N GLU A 240 9.93 12.69 -2.45
CA GLU A 240 10.99 12.89 -3.45
C GLU A 240 12.30 13.42 -2.84
N ALA A 241 12.20 14.29 -1.83
CA ALA A 241 13.37 14.83 -1.13
C ALA A 241 14.18 13.77 -0.38
N THR A 242 13.62 12.60 -0.07
CA THR A 242 14.34 11.46 0.51
C THR A 242 15.18 10.70 -0.51
N GLY A 243 15.06 10.98 -1.81
CA GLY A 243 15.65 10.22 -2.88
C GLY A 243 14.79 9.03 -3.34
N PHE A 244 13.54 8.93 -2.88
CA PHE A 244 12.62 7.90 -3.34
C PHE A 244 12.40 8.00 -4.86
N ASN A 245 12.62 6.89 -5.54
CA ASN A 245 12.49 6.75 -6.99
C ASN A 245 11.55 5.60 -7.40
N GLY A 246 10.74 5.12 -6.46
CA GLY A 246 9.73 4.08 -6.69
C GLY A 246 8.49 4.61 -7.42
N PHE A 247 7.44 3.82 -7.37
CA PHE A 247 6.16 4.16 -7.97
C PHE A 247 5.31 5.03 -7.04
N TYR A 248 4.48 5.87 -7.64
CA TYR A 248 3.36 6.54 -6.98
C TYR A 248 2.11 5.67 -7.21
N GLU A 249 1.66 5.02 -6.15
CA GLU A 249 0.68 3.93 -6.22
C GLU A 249 -0.72 4.48 -5.95
N VAL A 250 -1.57 4.51 -6.99
CA VAL A 250 -2.96 4.96 -6.85
C VAL A 250 -3.79 3.86 -6.22
N GLU A 251 -4.30 4.13 -5.00
CA GLU A 251 -5.12 3.20 -4.24
C GLU A 251 -6.46 3.83 -3.87
N ILE A 252 -7.50 3.58 -4.67
CA ILE A 252 -8.82 4.17 -4.48
C ILE A 252 -9.86 3.10 -4.18
N PHE A 253 -10.35 3.10 -2.94
CA PHE A 253 -11.55 2.36 -2.53
C PHE A 253 -12.74 3.29 -2.69
N SER A 254 -13.61 3.03 -3.67
CA SER A 254 -14.76 3.91 -3.90
C SER A 254 -15.94 3.20 -4.54
N ASN A 255 -17.04 3.10 -3.80
CA ASN A 255 -18.29 2.58 -4.35
C ASN A 255 -18.78 3.41 -5.56
N LYS A 256 -18.52 4.73 -5.54
CA LYS A 256 -18.86 5.64 -6.64
C LYS A 256 -18.09 5.30 -7.91
N TYR A 257 -16.78 5.06 -7.83
CA TYR A 257 -15.95 4.80 -9.00
C TYR A 257 -16.09 3.36 -9.49
N TRP A 258 -16.31 2.39 -8.62
CA TRP A 258 -16.56 1.00 -9.02
C TRP A 258 -17.87 0.80 -9.81
N GLN A 259 -18.83 1.74 -9.72
CA GLN A 259 -20.06 1.71 -10.50
C GLN A 259 -19.93 2.37 -11.88
N GLN A 260 -18.81 3.05 -12.17
CA GLN A 260 -18.59 3.73 -13.45
C GLN A 260 -17.96 2.79 -14.48
N ASP A 261 -18.00 3.21 -15.76
CA ASP A 261 -17.16 2.60 -16.78
C ASP A 261 -15.67 2.71 -16.39
N GLN A 262 -14.99 1.58 -16.24
CA GLN A 262 -13.64 1.54 -15.73
C GLN A 262 -12.62 2.12 -16.72
N SER A 263 -12.89 2.10 -18.04
CA SER A 263 -12.02 2.72 -19.03
C SER A 263 -12.06 4.26 -18.93
N GLN A 264 -13.23 4.81 -18.65
CA GLN A 264 -13.36 6.25 -18.36
C GLN A 264 -12.75 6.61 -17.01
N PHE A 265 -12.90 5.74 -16.03
CA PHE A 265 -12.28 5.96 -14.72
C PHE A 265 -10.75 5.93 -14.81
N LEU A 266 -10.15 5.01 -15.55
CA LEU A 266 -8.71 4.97 -15.81
C LEU A 266 -8.19 6.28 -16.42
N LYS A 267 -8.90 6.84 -17.39
CA LYS A 267 -8.54 8.14 -17.99
C LYS A 267 -8.60 9.28 -16.97
N LYS A 268 -9.58 9.27 -16.07
CA LYS A 268 -9.67 10.23 -14.96
C LYS A 268 -8.50 10.08 -13.99
N ILE A 269 -8.11 8.85 -13.64
CA ILE A 269 -6.93 8.57 -12.80
C ILE A 269 -5.68 9.16 -13.42
N ILE A 270 -5.42 8.87 -14.70
CA ILE A 270 -4.24 9.36 -15.43
C ILE A 270 -4.22 10.89 -15.47
N LYS A 271 -5.36 11.53 -15.72
CA LYS A 271 -5.48 12.98 -15.71
C LYS A 271 -5.18 13.54 -14.32
N ALA A 272 -5.84 13.02 -13.29
CA ALA A 272 -5.68 13.47 -11.90
C ALA A 272 -4.22 13.28 -11.42
N TYR A 273 -3.57 12.15 -11.77
CA TYR A 273 -2.17 11.89 -11.51
C TYR A 273 -1.26 12.97 -12.09
N LYS A 274 -1.44 13.36 -13.34
CA LYS A 274 -0.60 14.38 -14.01
C LYS A 274 -0.84 15.79 -13.46
N GLU A 275 -2.06 16.10 -13.07
CA GLU A 275 -2.47 17.46 -12.67
C GLU A 275 -2.31 17.73 -11.18
N ASN A 276 -2.48 16.71 -10.32
CA ASN A 276 -2.68 16.91 -8.88
C ASN A 276 -1.79 16.01 -7.97
N SER A 277 -0.91 15.21 -8.56
CA SER A 277 0.01 14.39 -7.75
C SER A 277 1.39 14.99 -7.66
#